data_d73b787e2db07606e67f6d3e5a50c463
#
_entry.id   d73b787e2db07606e67f6d3e5a50c463
#
_cell.length_a   1.000
_cell.length_b   1.000
_cell.length_c   1.000
_cell.angle_alpha   90.00
_cell.angle_beta   90.00
_cell.angle_gamma   90.00
#
_symmetry.space_group_name_H-M   'P 1'
#
loop_
_entity.id
_entity.type
_entity.pdbx_description
1 polymer ?
#
loop_
_entity_poly.entity_id
_entity_poly.type
_entity_poly.pdbx_seq_one_letter_code
_entity_poly.pdbx_strand_id
1 'polypeptide(L)'
;MKLTRLLAAVAATAALSAGFAAQTREYSVSTVLSDAFPWGQAAQKWAELVNERSEGRITLRVYPNAQLVAGDQTKEFSAMRSGLIDMAVGSTINWSPQVQELNLFSLPFLMGDNADLDAVTQGEAGKLAFAAIEQRGIVPLAWGENGFREVSNSRKPVRTPADLTGLKIRVVGSPLFQDTFSALGANPTQMSWADAKPALTTGAVDGQENPLSVFDVARVDQVGQKYLTLWHYMADPLIFAVNQRVWKGLPEADRELLHQAAIDAGKWEVELSRSQQAKRLEDIRSRGVEVVELNDAERQAFVDATRSVHEKWAPKIGDKLLDAARSAIAKP
;
A
#
# COMPACT_ATOMS: atom_id res chain seq x y z
N MET A 1 16.76 41.57 61.96
CA MET A 1 15.64 41.56 61.00
C MET A 1 16.11 41.74 59.54
N LYS A 2 17.29 41.31 59.08
CA LYS A 2 17.74 41.39 57.67
C LYS A 2 18.17 40.06 57.05
N LEU A 3 18.19 38.96 57.83
CA LEU A 3 18.59 37.64 57.31
C LEU A 3 17.42 36.77 56.84
N THR A 4 16.20 37.07 57.25
CA THR A 4 15.00 36.28 56.90
C THR A 4 14.36 36.65 55.55
N ARG A 5 14.80 37.73 54.90
CA ARG A 5 14.27 38.15 53.57
C ARG A 5 15.06 37.60 52.37
N LEU A 6 16.30 37.11 52.58
CA LEU A 6 17.09 36.51 51.48
C LEU A 6 16.77 35.07 51.20
N LEU A 7 16.20 34.31 52.13
CA LEU A 7 15.83 32.90 51.92
C LEU A 7 14.48 32.71 51.21
N ALA A 8 13.64 33.73 51.15
CA ALA A 8 12.35 33.66 50.45
C ALA A 8 12.46 33.93 48.94
N ALA A 9 13.52 34.61 48.49
CA ALA A 9 13.72 34.92 47.05
C ALA A 9 14.36 33.76 46.25
N VAL A 10 15.09 32.85 46.91
CA VAL A 10 15.70 31.68 46.24
C VAL A 10 14.72 30.53 46.07
N ALA A 11 13.69 30.44 46.94
CA ALA A 11 12.64 29.41 46.83
C ALA A 11 11.61 29.70 45.72
N ALA A 12 11.46 30.95 45.26
CA ALA A 12 10.49 31.33 44.25
C ALA A 12 11.03 31.10 42.79
N THR A 13 12.33 31.03 42.63
CA THR A 13 12.96 30.77 41.29
C THR A 13 13.11 29.28 40.99
N ALA A 14 13.04 28.41 42.00
CA ALA A 14 13.09 26.95 41.77
C ALA A 14 11.72 26.32 41.44
N ALA A 15 10.62 27.04 41.59
CA ALA A 15 9.27 26.53 41.34
C ALA A 15 8.78 26.78 39.87
N LEU A 16 9.52 27.52 39.02
CA LEU A 16 9.15 27.82 37.63
C LEU A 16 9.81 26.91 36.61
N SER A 17 10.63 25.97 37.04
CA SER A 17 11.15 24.88 36.24
C SER A 17 10.40 23.54 36.47
N ALA A 18 9.15 23.59 36.95
CA ALA A 18 8.23 22.47 36.84
C ALA A 18 7.97 22.28 35.35
N GLY A 19 8.78 21.41 34.75
CA GLY A 19 8.75 21.08 33.36
C GLY A 19 7.31 20.84 32.93
N PHE A 20 6.88 21.54 31.91
CA PHE A 20 5.81 21.04 31.06
C PHE A 20 6.27 19.65 30.62
N ALA A 21 5.86 18.60 31.32
CA ALA A 21 5.91 17.25 30.78
C ALA A 21 5.12 17.36 29.48
N ALA A 22 5.83 17.41 28.35
CA ALA A 22 5.20 17.49 27.04
C ALA A 22 4.26 16.28 26.98
N GLN A 23 2.96 16.55 26.95
CA GLN A 23 1.96 15.50 26.94
C GLN A 23 2.21 14.67 25.68
N THR A 24 2.70 13.44 25.85
CA THR A 24 2.94 12.51 24.76
C THR A 24 1.62 12.28 24.05
N ARG A 25 1.60 12.52 22.75
CA ARG A 25 0.43 12.24 21.90
C ARG A 25 0.66 10.93 21.17
N GLU A 26 -0.22 9.97 21.38
CA GLU A 26 -0.22 8.69 20.68
C GLU A 26 -1.28 8.69 19.58
N TYR A 27 -0.89 8.25 18.39
CA TYR A 27 -1.78 8.06 17.25
C TYR A 27 -1.70 6.63 16.73
N SER A 28 -2.84 6.09 16.34
CA SER A 28 -2.93 4.77 15.70
C SER A 28 -2.51 4.85 14.23
N VAL A 29 -1.68 3.88 13.79
CA VAL A 29 -1.33 3.68 12.37
C VAL A 29 -1.77 2.29 11.94
N SER A 30 -2.70 2.20 11.00
CA SER A 30 -3.13 0.92 10.42
C SER A 30 -2.24 0.50 9.25
N THR A 31 -1.98 -0.79 9.14
CA THR A 31 -1.38 -1.41 7.95
C THR A 31 -1.89 -2.84 7.76
N VAL A 32 -1.99 -3.27 6.49
CA VAL A 32 -2.51 -4.60 6.16
C VAL A 32 -1.49 -5.71 6.44
N LEU A 33 -0.21 -5.43 6.29
CA LEU A 33 0.86 -6.40 6.49
C LEU A 33 1.69 -6.06 7.74
N SER A 34 2.28 -7.08 8.35
CA SER A 34 3.16 -6.91 9.50
C SER A 34 4.57 -6.43 9.09
N ASP A 35 5.40 -6.15 10.07
CA ASP A 35 6.82 -5.77 9.92
C ASP A 35 7.72 -6.87 9.33
N ALA A 36 7.20 -8.08 9.14
CA ALA A 36 7.86 -9.09 8.31
C ALA A 36 7.92 -8.70 6.82
N PHE A 37 7.04 -7.79 6.37
CA PHE A 37 6.91 -7.34 4.98
C PHE A 37 7.42 -5.89 4.83
N PRO A 38 7.96 -5.51 3.66
CA PRO A 38 8.36 -4.11 3.41
C PRO A 38 7.25 -3.11 3.72
N TRP A 39 6.01 -3.40 3.35
CA TRP A 39 4.85 -2.56 3.67
C TRP A 39 4.69 -2.31 5.19
N GLY A 40 4.74 -3.35 6.03
CA GLY A 40 4.67 -3.17 7.48
C GLY A 40 5.90 -2.46 8.05
N GLN A 41 7.08 -2.71 7.45
CA GLN A 41 8.32 -2.01 7.81
C GLN A 41 8.24 -0.51 7.47
N ALA A 42 7.54 -0.12 6.40
CA ALA A 42 7.28 1.28 6.07
C ALA A 42 6.55 2.02 7.21
N ALA A 43 5.51 1.39 7.77
CA ALA A 43 4.76 1.96 8.89
C ALA A 43 5.63 2.06 10.17
N GLN A 44 6.44 1.05 10.44
CA GLN A 44 7.39 1.08 11.57
C GLN A 44 8.45 2.16 11.39
N LYS A 45 9.00 2.29 10.17
CA LYS A 45 10.00 3.33 9.86
C LYS A 45 9.43 4.73 10.02
N TRP A 46 8.19 4.96 9.60
CA TRP A 46 7.50 6.22 9.83
C TRP A 46 7.34 6.50 11.32
N ALA A 47 6.90 5.51 12.10
CA ALA A 47 6.76 5.63 13.55
C ALA A 47 8.10 5.94 14.25
N GLU A 48 9.16 5.26 13.85
CA GLU A 48 10.53 5.48 14.34
C GLU A 48 10.99 6.93 14.10
N LEU A 49 10.90 7.39 12.84
CA LEU A 49 11.32 8.74 12.45
C LEU A 49 10.51 9.83 13.14
N VAL A 50 9.20 9.63 13.32
CA VAL A 50 8.33 10.59 14.02
C VAL A 50 8.68 10.66 15.52
N ASN A 51 8.88 9.51 16.16
CA ASN A 51 9.26 9.47 17.57
C ASN A 51 10.63 10.14 17.80
N GLU A 52 11.62 9.83 16.96
CA GLU A 52 12.96 10.40 17.03
C GLU A 52 12.93 11.92 16.84
N ARG A 53 12.33 12.39 15.74
CA ARG A 53 12.30 13.82 15.36
C ARG A 53 11.43 14.67 16.27
N SER A 54 10.46 14.07 16.93
CA SER A 54 9.63 14.75 17.93
C SER A 54 10.19 14.67 19.34
N GLU A 55 11.36 14.05 19.55
CA GLU A 55 11.96 13.80 20.86
C GLU A 55 10.98 13.09 21.81
N GLY A 56 10.22 12.12 21.27
CA GLY A 56 9.22 11.35 22.01
C GLY A 56 7.90 12.07 22.29
N ARG A 57 7.67 13.30 21.81
CA ARG A 57 6.41 14.02 21.97
C ARG A 57 5.25 13.40 21.20
N ILE A 58 5.55 12.77 20.05
CA ILE A 58 4.57 12.11 19.20
C ILE A 58 4.97 10.65 19.05
N THR A 59 4.06 9.75 19.38
CA THR A 59 4.23 8.31 19.20
C THR A 59 3.21 7.80 18.18
N LEU A 60 3.66 7.09 17.17
CA LEU A 60 2.82 6.37 16.24
C LEU A 60 2.79 4.90 16.64
N ARG A 61 1.62 4.41 17.02
CA ARG A 61 1.43 2.99 17.35
C ARG A 61 0.92 2.22 16.13
N VAL A 62 1.76 1.35 15.61
CA VAL A 62 1.43 0.56 14.41
C VAL A 62 0.58 -0.66 14.77
N TYR A 63 -0.53 -0.81 14.04
CA TYR A 63 -1.49 -1.90 14.14
C TYR A 63 -1.50 -2.69 12.83
N PRO A 64 -0.78 -3.83 12.75
CA PRO A 64 -0.67 -4.63 11.54
C PRO A 64 -1.89 -5.51 11.30
N ASN A 65 -1.89 -6.22 10.14
CA ASN A 65 -2.89 -7.23 9.77
C ASN A 65 -4.32 -6.70 9.68
N ALA A 66 -4.48 -5.41 9.35
CA ALA A 66 -5.78 -4.74 9.31
C ALA A 66 -6.61 -4.96 10.59
N GLN A 67 -5.96 -5.14 11.76
CA GLN A 67 -6.63 -5.54 13.00
C GLN A 67 -7.63 -4.49 13.49
N LEU A 68 -7.44 -3.20 13.19
CA LEU A 68 -8.39 -2.14 13.57
C LEU A 68 -9.70 -2.21 12.78
N VAL A 69 -9.76 -3.02 11.74
CA VAL A 69 -10.93 -3.27 10.89
C VAL A 69 -11.26 -4.77 10.80
N ALA A 70 -10.88 -5.53 11.83
CA ALA A 70 -11.14 -6.96 11.95
C ALA A 70 -10.67 -7.81 10.74
N GLY A 71 -9.52 -7.43 10.16
CA GLY A 71 -8.91 -8.13 9.02
C GLY A 71 -9.49 -7.76 7.64
N ASP A 72 -10.52 -6.93 7.57
CA ASP A 72 -11.11 -6.48 6.31
C ASP A 72 -10.44 -5.17 5.85
N GLN A 73 -9.36 -5.31 5.09
CA GLN A 73 -8.55 -4.19 4.59
C GLN A 73 -9.33 -3.17 3.76
N THR A 74 -10.47 -3.56 3.14
CA THR A 74 -11.27 -2.63 2.34
C THR A 74 -12.03 -1.61 3.18
N LYS A 75 -12.14 -1.84 4.50
CA LYS A 75 -12.75 -0.92 5.45
C LYS A 75 -11.79 0.13 6.01
N GLU A 76 -10.48 -0.02 5.78
CA GLU A 76 -9.45 0.87 6.35
C GLU A 76 -9.70 2.34 6.02
N PHE A 77 -9.99 2.67 4.75
CA PHE A 77 -10.26 4.04 4.33
C PHE A 77 -11.47 4.66 5.04
N SER A 78 -12.59 3.92 5.16
CA SER A 78 -13.78 4.40 5.85
C SER A 78 -13.56 4.54 7.36
N ALA A 79 -12.79 3.64 7.96
CA ALA A 79 -12.40 3.69 9.37
C ALA A 79 -11.52 4.92 9.66
N MET A 80 -10.56 5.23 8.78
CA MET A 80 -9.80 6.47 8.83
C MET A 80 -10.70 7.69 8.72
N ARG A 81 -11.56 7.74 7.70
CA ARG A 81 -12.47 8.88 7.47
C ARG A 81 -13.40 9.13 8.66
N SER A 82 -13.88 8.09 9.32
CA SER A 82 -14.73 8.20 10.52
C SER A 82 -13.98 8.64 11.77
N GLY A 83 -12.66 8.51 11.80
CA GLY A 83 -11.80 8.80 12.96
C GLY A 83 -11.62 7.60 13.90
N LEU A 84 -11.97 6.39 13.48
CA LEU A 84 -11.62 5.15 14.18
C LEU A 84 -10.12 4.86 14.10
N ILE A 85 -9.49 5.26 12.99
CA ILE A 85 -8.07 5.15 12.72
C ILE A 85 -7.53 6.58 12.47
N ASP A 86 -6.42 6.93 13.13
CA ASP A 86 -5.81 8.25 12.97
C ASP A 86 -5.00 8.35 11.69
N MET A 87 -4.20 7.33 11.39
CA MET A 87 -3.24 7.29 10.28
C MET A 87 -3.19 5.88 9.68
N ALA A 88 -2.73 5.78 8.42
CA ALA A 88 -2.48 4.49 7.79
C ALA A 88 -1.31 4.58 6.80
N VAL A 89 -0.68 3.42 6.59
CA VAL A 89 0.07 3.13 5.38
C VAL A 89 -0.79 2.14 4.60
N GLY A 90 -1.57 2.65 3.67
CA GLY A 90 -2.61 1.90 2.95
C GLY A 90 -2.29 1.72 1.48
N SER A 91 -2.98 0.76 0.83
CA SER A 91 -2.84 0.45 -0.59
C SER A 91 -3.87 1.20 -1.41
N THR A 92 -3.46 1.69 -2.58
CA THR A 92 -4.36 2.27 -3.58
C THR A 92 -5.49 1.31 -3.95
N ILE A 93 -5.19 0.00 -4.01
CA ILE A 93 -6.16 -1.05 -4.34
C ILE A 93 -7.25 -1.14 -3.28
N ASN A 94 -6.87 -1.20 -2.00
CA ASN A 94 -7.82 -1.34 -0.88
C ASN A 94 -8.72 -0.12 -0.72
N TRP A 95 -8.24 1.04 -1.13
CA TRP A 95 -8.96 2.31 -1.03
C TRP A 95 -9.79 2.63 -2.29
N SER A 96 -9.50 1.98 -3.43
CA SER A 96 -10.16 2.23 -4.72
C SER A 96 -11.68 2.04 -4.72
N PRO A 97 -12.30 1.18 -3.90
CA PRO A 97 -13.75 1.11 -3.82
C PRO A 97 -14.43 2.42 -3.35
N GLN A 98 -13.70 3.23 -2.59
CA GLN A 98 -14.18 4.52 -2.06
C GLN A 98 -13.59 5.74 -2.77
N VAL A 99 -12.43 5.57 -3.42
CA VAL A 99 -11.71 6.59 -4.20
C VAL A 99 -11.47 6.00 -5.59
N GLN A 100 -12.46 6.12 -6.48
CA GLN A 100 -12.43 5.42 -7.77
C GLN A 100 -11.27 5.84 -8.67
N GLU A 101 -10.75 7.04 -8.50
CA GLU A 101 -9.58 7.57 -9.18
C GLU A 101 -8.34 6.69 -8.94
N LEU A 102 -8.23 6.05 -7.77
CA LEU A 102 -7.12 5.14 -7.45
C LEU A 102 -7.10 3.86 -8.30
N ASN A 103 -8.21 3.53 -8.99
CA ASN A 103 -8.21 2.45 -9.97
C ASN A 103 -7.26 2.70 -11.16
N LEU A 104 -6.75 3.92 -11.34
CA LEU A 104 -5.68 4.21 -12.28
C LEU A 104 -4.52 3.23 -12.15
N PHE A 105 -4.04 3.01 -10.91
CA PHE A 105 -2.89 2.14 -10.63
C PHE A 105 -3.20 0.65 -10.84
N SER A 106 -4.49 0.30 -10.91
CA SER A 106 -4.97 -1.07 -11.10
C SER A 106 -5.42 -1.36 -12.54
N LEU A 107 -5.34 -0.38 -13.47
CA LEU A 107 -5.63 -0.65 -14.87
C LEU A 107 -4.62 -1.66 -15.43
N PRO A 108 -5.09 -2.80 -15.97
CA PRO A 108 -4.18 -3.86 -16.41
C PRO A 108 -3.19 -3.38 -17.48
N PHE A 109 -1.89 -3.62 -17.24
CA PHE A 109 -0.80 -3.33 -18.18
C PHE A 109 -0.66 -1.84 -18.58
N LEU A 110 -1.19 -0.91 -17.79
CA LEU A 110 -1.02 0.54 -18.02
C LEU A 110 0.43 0.96 -17.80
N MET A 111 1.07 0.47 -16.75
CA MET A 111 2.46 0.71 -16.40
C MET A 111 3.28 -0.55 -16.67
N GLY A 112 4.45 -0.40 -17.28
CA GLY A 112 5.30 -1.53 -17.66
C GLY A 112 6.38 -1.85 -16.63
N ASP A 113 6.85 -0.84 -15.91
CA ASP A 113 7.98 -0.97 -15.00
C ASP A 113 7.95 0.09 -13.88
N ASN A 114 9.02 0.09 -13.06
CA ASN A 114 9.16 1.03 -11.95
C ASN A 114 9.35 2.48 -12.42
N ALA A 115 9.91 2.72 -13.62
CA ALA A 115 10.08 4.07 -14.14
C ALA A 115 8.72 4.69 -14.49
N ASP A 116 7.84 3.92 -15.10
CA ASP A 116 6.45 4.32 -15.34
C ASP A 116 5.71 4.64 -14.04
N LEU A 117 5.86 3.76 -13.02
CA LEU A 117 5.23 3.97 -11.72
C LEU A 117 5.74 5.25 -11.04
N ASP A 118 7.05 5.49 -11.07
CA ASP A 118 7.66 6.70 -10.52
C ASP A 118 7.19 7.95 -11.27
N ALA A 119 7.14 7.91 -12.60
CA ALA A 119 6.66 9.02 -13.41
C ALA A 119 5.18 9.36 -13.11
N VAL A 120 4.34 8.35 -12.88
CA VAL A 120 2.93 8.54 -12.56
C VAL A 120 2.76 9.08 -11.13
N THR A 121 3.42 8.47 -10.12
CA THR A 121 3.25 8.86 -8.71
C THR A 121 3.87 10.21 -8.39
N GLN A 122 5.03 10.54 -8.98
CA GLN A 122 5.73 11.81 -8.75
C GLN A 122 5.25 12.94 -9.67
N GLY A 123 4.49 12.60 -10.71
CA GLY A 123 3.97 13.54 -11.71
C GLY A 123 2.64 14.19 -11.34
N GLU A 124 2.00 14.77 -12.36
CA GLU A 124 0.67 15.39 -12.23
C GLU A 124 -0.42 14.37 -11.86
N ALA A 125 -0.32 13.14 -12.35
CA ALA A 125 -1.26 12.08 -12.01
C ALA A 125 -1.25 11.75 -10.51
N GLY A 126 -0.08 11.68 -9.88
CA GLY A 126 0.06 11.47 -8.45
C GLY A 126 -0.57 12.60 -7.63
N LYS A 127 -0.40 13.86 -8.05
CA LYS A 127 -1.04 15.03 -7.41
C LYS A 127 -2.57 14.96 -7.52
N LEU A 128 -3.09 14.60 -8.68
CA LEU A 128 -4.53 14.45 -8.90
C LEU A 128 -5.11 13.30 -8.06
N ALA A 129 -4.40 12.18 -7.93
CA ALA A 129 -4.78 11.08 -7.07
C ALA A 129 -4.83 11.49 -5.59
N PHE A 130 -3.82 12.24 -5.12
CA PHE A 130 -3.82 12.79 -3.77
C PHE A 130 -4.98 13.77 -3.54
N ALA A 131 -5.23 14.67 -4.48
CA ALA A 131 -6.37 15.59 -4.40
C ALA A 131 -7.72 14.85 -4.30
N ALA A 132 -7.87 13.72 -5.00
CA ALA A 132 -9.07 12.89 -4.90
C ALA A 132 -9.25 12.25 -3.51
N ILE A 133 -8.15 11.88 -2.84
CA ILE A 133 -8.16 11.38 -1.47
C ILE A 133 -8.52 12.50 -0.48
N GLU A 134 -7.92 13.69 -0.65
CA GLU A 134 -8.16 14.86 0.21
C GLU A 134 -9.63 15.29 0.20
N GLN A 135 -10.28 15.28 -0.98
CA GLN A 135 -11.70 15.58 -1.12
C GLN A 135 -12.60 14.63 -0.31
N ARG A 136 -12.07 13.47 0.08
CA ARG A 136 -12.81 12.46 0.88
C ARG A 136 -12.44 12.47 2.36
N GLY A 137 -11.69 13.49 2.80
CA GLY A 137 -11.41 13.76 4.23
C GLY A 137 -10.22 13.01 4.81
N ILE A 138 -9.29 12.58 3.95
CA ILE A 138 -8.01 11.99 4.32
C ILE A 138 -6.90 12.85 3.72
N VAL A 139 -5.81 13.06 4.44
CA VAL A 139 -4.65 13.83 3.98
C VAL A 139 -3.53 12.85 3.61
N PRO A 140 -3.26 12.62 2.31
CA PRO A 140 -2.12 11.83 1.87
C PRO A 140 -0.84 12.64 2.05
N LEU A 141 0.24 11.99 2.50
CA LEU A 141 1.51 12.63 2.79
C LEU A 141 2.62 12.18 1.83
N ALA A 142 2.70 10.89 1.55
CA ALA A 142 3.78 10.32 0.76
C ALA A 142 3.34 9.04 0.07
N TRP A 143 4.08 8.67 -0.98
CA TRP A 143 3.99 7.38 -1.64
C TRP A 143 4.96 6.36 -1.03
N GLY A 144 4.58 5.10 -1.05
CA GLY A 144 5.40 3.91 -0.88
C GLY A 144 5.03 2.88 -1.95
N GLU A 145 5.52 1.65 -1.84
CA GLU A 145 5.37 0.63 -2.87
C GLU A 145 5.18 -0.77 -2.29
N ASN A 146 4.05 -1.41 -2.57
CA ASN A 146 3.93 -2.85 -2.36
C ASN A 146 4.56 -3.61 -3.55
N GLY A 147 4.55 -3.04 -4.74
CA GLY A 147 5.20 -3.52 -5.95
C GLY A 147 4.25 -3.94 -7.06
N PHE A 148 4.83 -4.40 -8.20
CA PHE A 148 4.07 -5.02 -9.27
C PHE A 148 3.52 -6.38 -8.84
N ARG A 149 2.29 -6.67 -9.28
CA ARG A 149 1.57 -7.87 -8.84
C ARG A 149 1.67 -8.97 -9.90
N GLU A 150 1.96 -10.16 -9.40
CA GLU A 150 2.18 -11.37 -10.18
C GLU A 150 1.11 -12.39 -9.85
N VAL A 151 0.75 -13.25 -10.80
CA VAL A 151 -0.24 -14.31 -10.57
C VAL A 151 0.44 -15.62 -10.21
N SER A 152 -0.08 -16.30 -9.18
CA SER A 152 0.34 -17.66 -8.84
C SER A 152 -0.86 -18.61 -8.77
N ASN A 153 -0.60 -19.89 -9.02
CA ASN A 153 -1.61 -20.92 -8.91
C ASN A 153 -1.00 -22.30 -8.61
N SER A 154 -1.87 -23.26 -8.26
CA SER A 154 -1.50 -24.64 -7.91
C SER A 154 -1.61 -25.62 -9.09
N ARG A 155 -2.09 -25.18 -10.27
CA ARG A 155 -2.54 -26.08 -11.33
C ARG A 155 -1.57 -26.22 -12.48
N LYS A 156 -1.12 -25.11 -13.08
CA LYS A 156 -0.32 -25.09 -14.31
C LYS A 156 0.40 -23.76 -14.52
N PRO A 157 1.45 -23.73 -15.34
CA PRO A 157 2.03 -22.48 -15.82
C PRO A 157 0.98 -21.64 -16.56
N VAL A 158 1.06 -20.32 -16.42
CA VAL A 158 0.18 -19.35 -17.11
C VAL A 158 1.03 -18.53 -18.07
N ARG A 159 0.83 -18.72 -19.38
CA ARG A 159 1.52 -17.99 -20.46
C ARG A 159 0.57 -17.21 -21.37
N THR A 160 -0.68 -17.60 -21.39
CA THR A 160 -1.73 -16.97 -22.20
C THR A 160 -3.00 -16.78 -21.40
N PRO A 161 -3.92 -15.89 -21.82
CA PRO A 161 -5.23 -15.76 -21.17
C PRO A 161 -6.00 -17.10 -21.07
N ALA A 162 -5.88 -17.97 -22.08
CA ALA A 162 -6.52 -19.27 -22.09
C ALA A 162 -6.08 -20.17 -20.93
N ASP A 163 -4.86 -19.96 -20.39
CA ASP A 163 -4.36 -20.72 -19.25
C ASP A 163 -5.05 -20.37 -17.95
N LEU A 164 -5.66 -19.20 -17.83
CA LEU A 164 -6.46 -18.77 -16.68
C LEU A 164 -7.90 -19.28 -16.73
N THR A 165 -8.35 -19.79 -17.89
CA THR A 165 -9.75 -20.22 -18.06
C THR A 165 -10.16 -21.24 -17.01
N GLY A 166 -11.21 -20.90 -16.25
CA GLY A 166 -11.80 -21.75 -15.23
C GLY A 166 -11.05 -21.82 -13.89
N LEU A 167 -9.85 -21.22 -13.78
CA LEU A 167 -9.13 -21.17 -12.51
C LEU A 167 -9.88 -20.26 -11.52
N LYS A 168 -10.02 -20.73 -10.30
CA LYS A 168 -10.55 -19.94 -9.19
C LYS A 168 -9.44 -19.09 -8.62
N ILE A 169 -9.45 -17.81 -8.90
CA ILE A 169 -8.41 -16.88 -8.44
C ILE A 169 -8.94 -15.99 -7.32
N ARG A 170 -8.28 -16.04 -6.17
CA ARG A 170 -8.54 -15.06 -5.12
C ARG A 170 -8.05 -13.69 -5.57
N VAL A 171 -8.90 -12.69 -5.45
CA VAL A 171 -8.59 -11.29 -5.74
C VAL A 171 -8.88 -10.40 -4.54
N VAL A 172 -8.28 -9.20 -4.54
CA VAL A 172 -8.57 -8.17 -3.53
C VAL A 172 -10.02 -7.67 -3.69
N GLY A 173 -10.58 -7.09 -2.65
CA GLY A 173 -11.95 -6.54 -2.62
C GLY A 173 -12.15 -5.30 -3.49
N SER A 174 -11.72 -5.34 -4.75
CA SER A 174 -11.92 -4.29 -5.75
C SER A 174 -12.67 -4.85 -6.97
N PRO A 175 -13.76 -4.22 -7.41
CA PRO A 175 -14.51 -4.68 -8.58
C PRO A 175 -13.69 -4.71 -9.87
N LEU A 176 -12.68 -3.84 -10.02
CA LEU A 176 -11.80 -3.84 -11.18
C LEU A 176 -11.03 -5.17 -11.31
N PHE A 177 -10.61 -5.74 -10.18
CA PHE A 177 -9.93 -7.05 -10.18
C PHE A 177 -10.86 -8.17 -10.65
N GLN A 178 -12.13 -8.15 -10.22
CA GLN A 178 -13.12 -9.11 -10.74
C GLN A 178 -13.29 -8.98 -12.24
N ASP A 179 -13.43 -7.75 -12.74
CA ASP A 179 -13.58 -7.52 -14.18
C ASP A 179 -12.33 -7.99 -14.95
N THR A 180 -11.12 -7.72 -14.43
CA THR A 180 -9.86 -8.13 -15.06
C THR A 180 -9.75 -9.65 -15.17
N PHE A 181 -9.91 -10.36 -14.06
CA PHE A 181 -9.78 -11.82 -14.09
C PHE A 181 -10.94 -12.51 -14.81
N SER A 182 -12.14 -11.93 -14.81
CA SER A 182 -13.26 -12.40 -15.63
C SER A 182 -12.99 -12.22 -17.13
N ALA A 183 -12.43 -11.09 -17.54
CA ALA A 183 -12.04 -10.84 -18.93
C ALA A 183 -10.95 -11.84 -19.42
N LEU A 184 -10.12 -12.32 -18.50
CA LEU A 184 -9.10 -13.36 -18.75
C LEU A 184 -9.64 -14.79 -18.67
N GLY A 185 -10.97 -14.98 -18.47
CA GLY A 185 -11.62 -16.28 -18.41
C GLY A 185 -11.50 -17.01 -17.08
N ALA A 186 -10.89 -16.41 -16.06
CA ALA A 186 -10.83 -16.97 -14.73
C ALA A 186 -12.16 -16.79 -13.95
N ASN A 187 -12.26 -17.48 -12.80
CA ASN A 187 -13.34 -17.33 -11.83
C ASN A 187 -12.82 -16.56 -10.60
N PRO A 188 -12.85 -15.22 -10.60
CA PRO A 188 -12.35 -14.42 -9.50
C PRO A 188 -13.25 -14.50 -8.26
N THR A 189 -12.64 -14.66 -7.09
CA THR A 189 -13.33 -14.63 -5.80
C THR A 189 -12.71 -13.56 -4.92
N GLN A 190 -13.47 -12.54 -4.56
CA GLN A 190 -13.03 -11.50 -3.64
C GLN A 190 -12.98 -12.04 -2.21
N MET A 191 -11.84 -11.83 -1.54
CA MET A 191 -11.71 -12.09 -0.11
C MET A 191 -10.57 -11.29 0.50
N SER A 192 -10.64 -11.06 1.82
CA SER A 192 -9.61 -10.39 2.58
C SER A 192 -8.27 -11.13 2.48
N TRP A 193 -7.17 -10.45 2.79
CA TRP A 193 -5.86 -11.13 2.87
C TRP A 193 -5.83 -12.15 4.01
N ALA A 194 -6.49 -11.86 5.13
CA ALA A 194 -6.59 -12.77 6.27
C ALA A 194 -7.21 -14.13 5.88
N ASP A 195 -8.17 -14.14 4.94
CA ASP A 195 -8.86 -15.35 4.47
C ASP A 195 -8.15 -16.03 3.30
N ALA A 196 -7.26 -15.32 2.60
CA ALA A 196 -6.62 -15.81 1.37
C ALA A 196 -5.78 -17.06 1.61
N LYS A 197 -4.89 -17.08 2.61
CA LYS A 197 -4.02 -18.21 2.89
C LYS A 197 -4.78 -19.48 3.33
N PRO A 198 -5.78 -19.41 4.22
CA PRO A 198 -6.68 -20.54 4.49
C PRO A 198 -7.39 -21.06 3.24
N ALA A 199 -7.89 -20.18 2.38
CA ALA A 199 -8.59 -20.58 1.14
C ALA A 199 -7.65 -21.29 0.14
N LEU A 200 -6.40 -20.83 0.01
CA LEU A 200 -5.37 -21.52 -0.79
C LEU A 200 -5.02 -22.88 -0.20
N THR A 201 -4.87 -22.98 1.13
CA THR A 201 -4.53 -24.23 1.83
C THR A 201 -5.60 -25.30 1.62
N THR A 202 -6.87 -24.94 1.65
CA THR A 202 -7.99 -25.88 1.48
C THR A 202 -8.33 -26.17 0.02
N GLY A 203 -7.73 -25.42 -0.94
CA GLY A 203 -8.09 -25.52 -2.36
C GLY A 203 -9.45 -24.90 -2.70
N ALA A 204 -10.01 -24.05 -1.83
CA ALA A 204 -11.22 -23.28 -2.13
C ALA A 204 -10.97 -22.33 -3.32
N VAL A 205 -9.75 -21.86 -3.47
CA VAL A 205 -9.23 -21.16 -4.66
C VAL A 205 -7.98 -21.86 -5.18
N ASP A 206 -7.76 -21.77 -6.50
CA ASP A 206 -6.61 -22.40 -7.17
C ASP A 206 -5.39 -21.47 -7.16
N GLY A 207 -5.60 -20.18 -7.08
CA GLY A 207 -4.53 -19.19 -7.18
C GLY A 207 -4.87 -17.84 -6.56
N GLN A 208 -3.90 -16.95 -6.63
CA GLN A 208 -3.97 -15.58 -6.14
C GLN A 208 -3.02 -14.67 -6.95
N GLU A 209 -3.07 -13.38 -6.70
CA GLU A 209 -2.17 -12.39 -7.27
C GLU A 209 -1.64 -11.49 -6.14
N ASN A 210 -0.36 -11.22 -6.14
CA ASN A 210 0.35 -10.35 -5.17
C ASN A 210 1.77 -10.04 -5.67
N PRO A 211 2.42 -9.02 -5.12
CA PRO A 211 3.85 -8.80 -5.36
C PRO A 211 4.74 -9.95 -4.86
N LEU A 212 5.96 -10.03 -5.43
CA LEU A 212 6.94 -11.05 -5.03
C LEU A 212 7.26 -11.01 -3.54
N SER A 213 7.30 -9.81 -2.93
CA SER A 213 7.52 -9.64 -1.49
C SER A 213 6.47 -10.39 -0.66
N VAL A 214 5.20 -10.30 -1.08
CA VAL A 214 4.10 -10.99 -0.39
C VAL A 214 4.15 -12.49 -0.63
N PHE A 215 4.40 -12.92 -1.87
CA PHE A 215 4.55 -14.35 -2.21
C PHE A 215 5.64 -15.01 -1.37
N ASP A 216 6.80 -14.36 -1.30
CA ASP A 216 7.99 -14.87 -0.61
C ASP A 216 7.82 -14.91 0.92
N VAL A 217 7.51 -13.75 1.53
CA VAL A 217 7.43 -13.61 2.99
C VAL A 217 6.27 -14.40 3.58
N ALA A 218 5.11 -14.41 2.93
CA ALA A 218 3.97 -15.20 3.38
C ALA A 218 4.14 -16.71 3.10
N ARG A 219 5.22 -17.11 2.42
CA ARG A 219 5.49 -18.51 2.05
C ARG A 219 4.30 -19.13 1.33
N VAL A 220 3.81 -18.44 0.30
CA VAL A 220 2.64 -18.88 -0.46
C VAL A 220 2.92 -20.19 -1.22
N ASP A 221 4.18 -20.48 -1.51
CA ASP A 221 4.67 -21.77 -2.00
C ASP A 221 4.23 -22.96 -1.12
N GLN A 222 4.20 -22.78 0.21
CA GLN A 222 3.83 -23.84 1.17
C GLN A 222 2.34 -24.20 1.17
N VAL A 223 1.49 -23.35 0.59
CA VAL A 223 0.05 -23.60 0.44
C VAL A 223 -0.31 -24.03 -0.98
N GLY A 224 0.63 -24.71 -1.65
CA GLY A 224 0.42 -25.35 -2.94
C GLY A 224 0.60 -24.46 -4.17
N GLN A 225 1.03 -23.22 -4.03
CA GLN A 225 1.25 -22.32 -5.15
C GLN A 225 2.58 -22.66 -5.83
N LYS A 226 2.52 -23.53 -6.83
CA LYS A 226 3.69 -24.10 -7.52
C LYS A 226 4.12 -23.35 -8.75
N TYR A 227 3.22 -22.57 -9.32
CA TYR A 227 3.43 -21.80 -10.56
C TYR A 227 3.27 -20.33 -10.29
N LEU A 228 4.25 -19.54 -10.70
CA LEU A 228 4.28 -18.07 -10.55
C LEU A 228 4.59 -17.45 -11.91
N THR A 229 3.68 -16.64 -12.45
CA THR A 229 3.89 -15.93 -13.71
C THR A 229 4.22 -14.46 -13.43
N LEU A 230 5.39 -14.03 -13.89
CA LEU A 230 5.83 -12.64 -13.88
C LEU A 230 5.25 -11.93 -15.09
N TRP A 231 4.17 -11.21 -14.91
CA TRP A 231 3.45 -10.51 -15.98
C TRP A 231 3.35 -9.00 -15.76
N HIS A 232 3.66 -8.52 -14.54
CA HIS A 232 3.67 -7.08 -14.18
C HIS A 232 2.38 -6.39 -14.64
N TYR A 233 1.21 -6.99 -14.30
CA TYR A 233 -0.05 -6.55 -14.90
C TYR A 233 -0.59 -5.27 -14.28
N MET A 234 -0.22 -4.95 -13.06
CA MET A 234 -0.55 -3.69 -12.38
C MET A 234 0.43 -3.41 -11.25
N ALA A 235 0.51 -2.13 -10.86
CA ALA A 235 1.26 -1.69 -9.71
C ALA A 235 0.35 -1.49 -8.48
N ASP A 236 0.91 -1.64 -7.30
CA ASP A 236 0.24 -1.40 -6.01
C ASP A 236 1.03 -0.38 -5.18
N PRO A 237 0.95 0.92 -5.49
CA PRO A 237 1.57 1.92 -4.65
C PRO A 237 0.87 2.04 -3.29
N LEU A 238 1.67 2.33 -2.27
CA LEU A 238 1.21 2.61 -0.91
C LEU A 238 1.08 4.11 -0.69
N ILE A 239 0.25 4.49 0.26
CA ILE A 239 0.00 5.87 0.64
C ILE A 239 0.12 6.00 2.16
N PHE A 240 1.02 6.86 2.61
CA PHE A 240 1.07 7.34 3.98
C PHE A 240 0.03 8.43 4.13
N ALA A 241 -0.90 8.29 5.05
CA ALA A 241 -1.98 9.24 5.16
C ALA A 241 -2.50 9.43 6.59
N VAL A 242 -3.14 10.58 6.83
CA VAL A 242 -3.67 11.01 8.11
C VAL A 242 -5.15 11.39 7.97
N ASN A 243 -5.96 11.04 8.97
CA ASN A 243 -7.33 11.56 9.07
C ASN A 243 -7.33 13.09 9.07
N GLN A 244 -8.21 13.71 8.31
CA GLN A 244 -8.21 15.18 8.14
C GLN A 244 -8.47 15.95 9.46
N ARG A 245 -9.26 15.39 10.40
CA ARG A 245 -9.49 16.04 11.71
C ARG A 245 -8.25 15.99 12.57
N VAL A 246 -7.56 14.85 12.60
CA VAL A 246 -6.27 14.73 13.30
C VAL A 246 -5.28 15.72 12.71
N TRP A 247 -5.13 15.75 11.39
CA TRP A 247 -4.24 16.66 10.69
C TRP A 247 -4.49 18.15 11.02
N LYS A 248 -5.76 18.57 10.98
CA LYS A 248 -6.14 19.95 11.30
C LYS A 248 -5.93 20.30 12.78
N GLY A 249 -5.95 19.32 13.67
CA GLY A 249 -5.70 19.49 15.11
C GLY A 249 -4.21 19.56 15.48
N LEU A 250 -3.30 19.25 14.56
CA LEU A 250 -1.86 19.32 14.80
C LEU A 250 -1.34 20.75 14.61
N PRO A 251 -0.34 21.18 15.41
CA PRO A 251 0.48 22.35 15.14
C PRO A 251 1.16 22.22 13.77
N GLU A 252 1.46 23.36 13.14
CA GLU A 252 2.13 23.38 11.83
C GLU A 252 3.48 22.63 11.85
N ALA A 253 4.29 22.86 12.86
CA ALA A 253 5.57 22.16 13.01
C ALA A 253 5.42 20.63 13.15
N ASP A 254 4.37 20.15 13.82
CA ASP A 254 4.11 18.72 13.92
C ASP A 254 3.59 18.12 12.61
N ARG A 255 2.82 18.91 11.84
CA ARG A 255 2.41 18.50 10.48
C ARG A 255 3.60 18.36 9.55
N GLU A 256 4.51 19.33 9.55
CA GLU A 256 5.72 19.29 8.73
C GLU A 256 6.61 18.12 9.12
N LEU A 257 6.80 17.87 10.43
CA LEU A 257 7.55 16.73 10.94
C LEU A 257 6.96 15.39 10.46
N LEU A 258 5.65 15.19 10.59
CA LEU A 258 4.95 13.98 10.16
C LEU A 258 5.05 13.78 8.64
N HIS A 259 4.91 14.85 7.88
CA HIS A 259 4.99 14.84 6.42
C HIS A 259 6.38 14.46 5.94
N GLN A 260 7.42 15.14 6.45
CA GLN A 260 8.79 14.84 6.07
C GLN A 260 9.20 13.42 6.49
N ALA A 261 8.79 12.98 7.69
CA ALA A 261 9.03 11.60 8.14
C ALA A 261 8.33 10.56 7.24
N ALA A 262 7.13 10.87 6.73
CA ALA A 262 6.43 9.99 5.79
C ALA A 262 7.14 9.90 4.43
N ILE A 263 7.64 11.03 3.91
CA ILE A 263 8.43 11.07 2.67
C ILE A 263 9.69 10.21 2.81
N ASP A 264 10.43 10.37 3.91
CA ASP A 264 11.68 9.65 4.13
C ASP A 264 11.43 8.15 4.36
N ALA A 265 10.37 7.79 5.09
CA ALA A 265 9.97 6.41 5.29
C ALA A 265 9.51 5.74 3.98
N GLY A 266 8.77 6.45 3.13
CA GLY A 266 8.35 5.97 1.83
C GLY A 266 9.52 5.72 0.88
N LYS A 267 10.45 6.66 0.79
CA LYS A 267 11.68 6.49 -0.01
C LYS A 267 12.51 5.29 0.45
N TRP A 268 12.73 5.19 1.75
CA TRP A 268 13.46 4.07 2.35
C TRP A 268 12.79 2.72 2.03
N GLU A 269 11.48 2.65 2.12
CA GLU A 269 10.72 1.42 1.85
C GLU A 269 10.78 1.02 0.38
N VAL A 270 10.61 1.98 -0.55
CA VAL A 270 10.73 1.74 -2.00
C VAL A 270 12.12 1.18 -2.35
N GLU A 271 13.18 1.76 -1.82
CA GLU A 271 14.55 1.27 -2.00
C GLU A 271 14.72 -0.15 -1.44
N LEU A 272 14.21 -0.40 -0.23
CA LEU A 272 14.25 -1.71 0.40
C LEU A 272 13.49 -2.76 -0.43
N SER A 273 12.27 -2.45 -0.85
CA SER A 273 11.42 -3.35 -1.62
C SER A 273 12.07 -3.73 -2.94
N ARG A 274 12.54 -2.73 -3.70
CA ARG A 274 13.15 -2.92 -5.03
C ARG A 274 14.50 -3.62 -4.97
N SER A 275 15.36 -3.27 -4.00
CA SER A 275 16.69 -3.89 -3.85
C SER A 275 16.63 -5.39 -3.57
N GLN A 276 15.54 -5.88 -3.00
CA GLN A 276 15.38 -7.28 -2.63
C GLN A 276 14.72 -8.15 -3.72
N GLN A 277 14.22 -7.56 -4.81
CA GLN A 277 13.43 -8.26 -5.85
C GLN A 277 14.18 -9.45 -6.45
N ALA A 278 15.42 -9.25 -6.91
CA ALA A 278 16.21 -10.30 -7.54
C ALA A 278 16.48 -11.46 -6.59
N LYS A 279 16.86 -11.17 -5.35
CA LYS A 279 17.09 -12.18 -4.33
C LYS A 279 15.82 -12.97 -4.00
N ARG A 280 14.69 -12.29 -3.85
CA ARG A 280 13.39 -12.95 -3.59
C ARG A 280 13.03 -13.90 -4.71
N LEU A 281 13.25 -13.51 -5.95
CA LEU A 281 12.98 -14.36 -7.11
C LEU A 281 13.87 -15.60 -7.11
N GLU A 282 15.16 -15.47 -6.78
CA GLU A 282 16.08 -16.59 -6.61
C GLU A 282 15.62 -17.52 -5.48
N ASP A 283 15.27 -16.97 -4.33
CA ASP A 283 14.78 -17.73 -3.17
C ASP A 283 13.48 -18.50 -3.50
N ILE A 284 12.56 -17.89 -4.24
CA ILE A 284 11.31 -18.51 -4.71
C ILE A 284 11.63 -19.70 -5.63
N ARG A 285 12.51 -19.52 -6.63
CA ARG A 285 12.96 -20.59 -7.54
C ARG A 285 13.64 -21.74 -6.79
N SER A 286 14.49 -21.42 -5.83
CA SER A 286 15.21 -22.42 -5.03
C SER A 286 14.29 -23.34 -4.23
N ARG A 287 13.08 -22.88 -3.92
CA ARG A 287 12.04 -23.66 -3.23
C ARG A 287 11.20 -24.52 -4.17
N GLY A 288 11.56 -24.59 -5.46
CA GLY A 288 10.90 -25.44 -6.44
C GLY A 288 9.62 -24.84 -7.05
N VAL A 289 9.43 -23.52 -6.94
CA VAL A 289 8.36 -22.82 -7.67
C VAL A 289 8.78 -22.68 -9.13
N GLU A 290 7.92 -23.09 -10.05
CA GLU A 290 8.11 -22.85 -11.48
C GLU A 290 7.75 -21.40 -11.79
N VAL A 291 8.77 -20.62 -12.13
CA VAL A 291 8.60 -19.20 -12.47
C VAL A 291 8.53 -19.05 -13.99
N VAL A 292 7.42 -18.50 -14.45
CA VAL A 292 7.15 -18.20 -15.86
C VAL A 292 7.44 -16.72 -16.11
N GLU A 293 8.30 -16.43 -17.06
CA GLU A 293 8.51 -15.10 -17.61
C GLU A 293 7.83 -15.04 -18.99
N LEU A 294 7.01 -14.01 -19.22
CA LEU A 294 6.30 -13.82 -20.46
C LEU A 294 7.21 -13.14 -21.49
N ASN A 295 7.18 -13.63 -22.73
CA ASN A 295 7.71 -12.87 -23.85
C ASN A 295 6.71 -11.79 -24.30
N ASP A 296 7.14 -10.90 -25.21
CA ASP A 296 6.33 -9.76 -25.66
C ASP A 296 4.98 -10.19 -26.29
N ALA A 297 4.97 -11.27 -27.07
CA ALA A 297 3.74 -11.76 -27.71
C ALA A 297 2.77 -12.36 -26.68
N GLU A 298 3.28 -13.11 -25.69
CA GLU A 298 2.49 -13.64 -24.58
C GLU A 298 1.90 -12.48 -23.74
N ARG A 299 2.73 -11.48 -23.40
CA ARG A 299 2.28 -10.29 -22.67
C ARG A 299 1.22 -9.51 -23.46
N GLN A 300 1.42 -9.32 -24.78
CA GLN A 300 0.46 -8.62 -25.63
C GLN A 300 -0.91 -9.31 -25.67
N ALA A 301 -0.95 -10.64 -25.62
CA ALA A 301 -2.22 -11.38 -25.57
C ALA A 301 -3.05 -11.04 -24.32
N PHE A 302 -2.40 -10.82 -23.17
CA PHE A 302 -3.08 -10.37 -21.94
C PHE A 302 -3.53 -8.91 -22.04
N VAL A 303 -2.73 -8.03 -22.65
CA VAL A 303 -3.09 -6.63 -22.93
C VAL A 303 -4.37 -6.59 -23.77
N ASP A 304 -4.42 -7.36 -24.86
CA ASP A 304 -5.57 -7.40 -25.76
C ASP A 304 -6.81 -7.96 -25.07
N ALA A 305 -6.67 -9.01 -24.28
CA ALA A 305 -7.79 -9.64 -23.56
C ALA A 305 -8.39 -8.73 -22.45
N THR A 306 -7.63 -7.76 -21.94
CA THR A 306 -8.07 -6.83 -20.89
C THR A 306 -8.52 -5.47 -21.39
N ARG A 307 -8.57 -5.25 -22.72
CA ARG A 307 -8.96 -3.95 -23.32
C ARG A 307 -10.33 -3.47 -22.85
N SER A 308 -11.30 -4.37 -22.76
CA SER A 308 -12.64 -4.06 -22.26
C SER A 308 -12.67 -3.55 -20.81
N VAL A 309 -11.68 -3.93 -20.00
CA VAL A 309 -11.53 -3.42 -18.63
C VAL A 309 -11.15 -1.94 -18.65
N HIS A 310 -10.21 -1.56 -19.53
CA HIS A 310 -9.86 -0.15 -19.72
C HIS A 310 -11.07 0.69 -20.16
N GLU A 311 -11.83 0.21 -21.14
CA GLU A 311 -13.03 0.91 -21.66
C GLU A 311 -14.08 1.11 -20.54
N LYS A 312 -14.28 0.10 -19.71
CA LYS A 312 -15.24 0.14 -18.60
C LYS A 312 -14.82 1.08 -17.47
N TRP A 313 -13.51 1.13 -17.17
CA TRP A 313 -13.01 1.82 -15.98
C TRP A 313 -12.47 3.22 -16.26
N ALA A 314 -12.05 3.54 -17.48
CA ALA A 314 -11.58 4.88 -17.85
C ALA A 314 -12.56 6.01 -17.44
N PRO A 315 -13.88 5.91 -17.69
CA PRO A 315 -14.80 6.98 -17.29
C PRO A 315 -14.92 7.16 -15.77
N LYS A 316 -14.64 6.12 -14.97
CA LYS A 316 -14.70 6.16 -13.51
C LYS A 316 -13.42 6.76 -12.89
N ILE A 317 -12.29 6.58 -13.55
CA ILE A 317 -11.01 7.16 -13.19
C ILE A 317 -11.00 8.66 -13.53
N GLY A 318 -11.59 9.02 -14.65
CA GLY A 318 -11.68 10.38 -15.18
C GLY A 318 -10.55 10.70 -16.16
N ASP A 319 -10.93 11.36 -17.25
CA ASP A 319 -10.03 11.63 -18.38
C ASP A 319 -8.79 12.42 -17.97
N LYS A 320 -8.95 13.47 -17.15
CA LYS A 320 -7.84 14.32 -16.71
C LYS A 320 -6.73 13.51 -16.03
N LEU A 321 -7.11 12.59 -15.13
CA LEU A 321 -6.16 11.76 -14.40
C LEU A 321 -5.50 10.72 -15.32
N LEU A 322 -6.30 10.10 -16.18
CA LEU A 322 -5.82 9.09 -17.12
C LEU A 322 -4.87 9.67 -18.17
N ASP A 323 -5.19 10.87 -18.71
CA ASP A 323 -4.34 11.57 -19.67
C ASP A 323 -3.02 12.03 -19.03
N ALA A 324 -3.07 12.51 -17.78
CA ALA A 324 -1.86 12.86 -17.03
C ALA A 324 -0.94 11.64 -16.83
N ALA A 325 -1.51 10.47 -16.50
CA ALA A 325 -0.74 9.24 -16.35
C ALA A 325 -0.14 8.78 -17.68
N ARG A 326 -0.94 8.71 -18.75
CA ARG A 326 -0.45 8.34 -20.08
C ARG A 326 0.64 9.27 -20.60
N SER A 327 0.50 10.57 -20.35
CA SER A 327 1.52 11.57 -20.72
C SER A 327 2.81 11.42 -19.91
N ALA A 328 2.76 10.93 -18.69
CA ALA A 328 3.94 10.68 -17.87
C ALA A 328 4.71 9.43 -18.36
N ILE A 329 3.98 8.35 -18.69
CA ILE A 329 4.55 7.09 -19.17
C ILE A 329 5.15 7.24 -20.58
N ALA A 330 4.55 8.06 -21.44
CA ALA A 330 5.03 8.28 -22.82
C ALA A 330 6.31 9.13 -22.93
N LYS A 331 6.83 9.66 -21.82
CA LYS A 331 8.08 10.45 -21.83
C LYS A 331 9.27 9.49 -21.71
N PRO A 332 10.22 9.53 -22.68
CA PRO A 332 11.44 8.73 -22.64
C PRO A 332 12.38 9.20 -21.49
#